data_346bb85abae96a3e943b36190c44f01a
#
_entry.id   346bb85abae96a3e943b36190c44f01a
#
_cell.length_a   1.000
_cell.length_b   1.000
_cell.length_c   1.000
_cell.angle_alpha   90.00
_cell.angle_beta   90.00
_cell.angle_gamma   90.00
#
_symmetry.space_group_name_H-M   'P 1'
#
loop_
_entity.id
_entity.type
_entity.pdbx_description
1 polymer ?
#
loop_
_entity_poly.entity_id
_entity_poly.type
_entity_poly.pdbx_seq_one_letter_code
_entity_poly.pdbx_strand_id
1 'polypeptide(L)' 'MIKNKIQVRIKEWSTHWSVKIFDQGTDSQGNDRPRVRTASSQSHLNKIMRDEGLNQFRFNVVFQ' A
#
# COMPACT_ATOMS: atom_id res chain seq x y z
N MET A 1 -1.27 17.39 -17.33
CA MET A 1 -0.89 17.49 -15.91
C MET A 1 -0.74 16.12 -15.31
N ILE A 2 0.30 15.92 -14.52
CA ILE A 2 0.53 14.65 -13.85
C ILE A 2 -0.22 14.67 -12.53
N LYS A 3 -1.08 13.69 -12.35
CA LYS A 3 -1.77 13.53 -11.08
C LYS A 3 -0.87 12.82 -10.09
N ASN A 4 -1.00 13.16 -8.84
CA ASN A 4 -0.28 12.47 -7.80
C ASN A 4 -0.76 11.03 -7.72
N LYS A 5 0.19 10.12 -7.66
CA LYS A 5 -0.13 8.71 -7.49
C LYS A 5 -0.47 8.43 -6.04
N ILE A 6 -1.27 7.39 -5.84
CA ILE A 6 -1.61 6.93 -4.51
C ILE A 6 -0.37 6.27 -3.90
N GLN A 7 -0.01 6.68 -2.68
CA GLN A 7 1.16 6.11 -2.00
C GLN A 7 0.84 4.74 -1.44
N VAL A 8 1.77 3.82 -1.63
CA VAL A 8 1.70 2.48 -1.04
C VAL A 8 3.07 2.19 -0.42
N ARG A 9 3.08 1.82 0.85
CA ARG A 9 4.31 1.48 1.55
C ARG A 9 4.27 0.03 1.97
N ILE A 10 5.29 -0.72 1.58
CA ILE A 10 5.40 -2.14 1.89
C ILE A 10 6.63 -2.33 2.76
N LYS A 11 6.44 -2.94 3.92
CA LYS A 11 7.55 -3.20 4.83
C LYS A 11 7.63 -4.69 5.13
N GLU A 12 8.83 -5.22 5.04
CA GLU A 12 9.11 -6.60 5.43
C GLU A 12 9.44 -6.65 6.91
N TRP A 13 8.72 -7.48 7.64
CA TRP A 13 9.00 -7.79 9.03
C TRP A 13 9.56 -9.19 9.13
N SER A 14 9.99 -9.60 10.31
CA SER A 14 10.58 -10.93 10.49
C SER A 14 9.59 -12.07 10.23
N THR A 15 8.28 -11.81 10.42
CA THR A 15 7.26 -12.85 10.33
C THR A 15 6.22 -12.60 9.26
N HIS A 16 6.18 -11.39 8.68
CA HIS A 16 5.13 -11.02 7.74
C HIS A 16 5.55 -9.78 6.94
N TRP A 17 4.68 -9.38 6.02
CA TRP A 17 4.80 -8.13 5.28
C TRP A 17 3.61 -7.27 5.63
N SER A 18 3.82 -5.97 5.78
CA SER A 18 2.71 -5.02 5.93
C SER A 18 2.62 -4.15 4.68
N VAL A 19 1.39 -3.92 4.23
CA VAL A 19 1.11 -3.09 3.06
C VAL A 19 0.19 -1.98 3.51
N LYS A 20 0.65 -0.74 3.42
CA LYS A 20 -0.14 0.44 3.76
C LYS A 20 -0.52 1.17 2.48
N ILE A 21 -1.81 1.29 2.22
CA ILE A 21 -2.34 1.92 1.01
C ILE A 21 -3.03 3.21 1.41
N PHE A 22 -2.50 4.34 0.92
CA PHE A 22 -2.97 5.67 1.30
C PHE A 22 -3.97 6.21 0.28
N ASP A 23 -5.06 5.48 0.06
CA ASP A 23 -6.07 5.85 -0.92
C ASP A 23 -7.38 6.35 -0.31
N GLN A 24 -7.45 6.50 1.02
CA GLN A 24 -8.65 6.93 1.69
C GLN A 24 -8.64 8.42 2.08
N GLY A 25 -7.61 9.15 1.65
CA GLY A 25 -7.48 10.56 2.00
C GLY A 25 -7.08 10.77 3.43
N THR A 26 -7.60 11.83 4.03
CA THR A 26 -7.28 12.19 5.41
C THR A 26 -8.53 12.12 6.29
N ASP A 27 -8.33 12.01 7.60
CA ASP A 27 -9.41 12.05 8.54
C ASP A 27 -9.79 13.51 8.86
N SER A 28 -10.71 13.70 9.81
CA SER A 28 -11.19 15.04 10.17
C SER A 28 -10.11 15.91 10.80
N GLN A 29 -9.01 15.30 11.26
CA GLN A 29 -7.90 16.02 11.86
C GLN A 29 -6.75 16.25 10.88
N GLY A 30 -6.90 15.83 9.62
CA GLY A 30 -5.89 16.00 8.62
C GLY A 30 -4.81 14.91 8.60
N ASN A 31 -4.99 13.86 9.37
CA ASN A 31 -4.05 12.73 9.40
C ASN A 31 -4.39 11.73 8.30
N ASP A 32 -3.35 11.09 7.73
CA ASP A 32 -3.54 10.07 6.72
C ASP A 32 -4.31 8.88 7.30
N ARG A 33 -5.11 8.24 6.42
CA ARG A 33 -5.92 7.07 6.80
C ARG A 33 -5.52 5.89 5.92
N PRO A 34 -4.38 5.26 6.19
CA PRO A 34 -3.95 4.13 5.36
C PRO A 34 -4.79 2.88 5.63
N ARG A 35 -5.07 2.14 4.55
CA ARG A 35 -5.62 0.79 4.68
C ARG A 35 -4.44 -0.16 4.81
N VAL A 36 -4.46 -1.01 5.83
CA VAL A 36 -3.36 -1.92 6.10
C VAL A 36 -3.75 -3.34 5.74
N ARG A 37 -2.92 -3.99 4.92
CA ARG A 37 -3.05 -5.41 4.60
C ARG A 37 -1.81 -6.12 5.11
N THR A 38 -1.97 -7.36 5.53
CA THR A 38 -0.86 -8.15 6.04
C THR A 38 -0.70 -9.41 5.21
N ALA A 39 0.53 -9.67 4.78
CA ALA A 39 0.86 -10.87 4.01
C ALA A 39 1.76 -11.76 4.85
N SER A 40 1.48 -13.07 4.88
CA SER A 40 2.26 -14.02 5.63
C SER A 40 3.46 -14.56 4.84
N SER A 41 3.49 -14.33 3.53
CA SER A 41 4.55 -14.79 2.66
C SER A 41 4.65 -13.87 1.46
N GLN A 42 5.73 -14.03 0.68
CA GLN A 42 5.89 -13.26 -0.54
C GLN A 42 4.83 -13.60 -1.57
N SER A 43 4.43 -14.85 -1.66
CA SER A 43 3.34 -15.25 -2.54
C SER A 43 2.04 -14.57 -2.17
N HIS A 44 1.77 -14.49 -0.87
CA HIS A 44 0.59 -13.81 -0.36
C HIS A 44 0.66 -12.31 -0.66
N LEU A 45 1.86 -11.71 -0.51
CA LEU A 45 2.07 -10.32 -0.84
C LEU A 45 1.75 -10.05 -2.31
N ASN A 46 2.24 -10.90 -3.21
CA ASN A 46 1.96 -10.76 -4.64
C ASN A 46 0.46 -10.85 -4.93
N LYS A 47 -0.23 -11.72 -4.22
CA LYS A 47 -1.68 -11.86 -4.37
C LYS A 47 -2.40 -10.58 -3.92
N ILE A 48 -1.97 -10.01 -2.80
CA ILE A 48 -2.54 -8.76 -2.30
C ILE A 48 -2.32 -7.64 -3.32
N MET A 49 -1.11 -7.53 -3.86
CA MET A 49 -0.81 -6.50 -4.84
C MET A 49 -1.70 -6.64 -6.07
N ARG A 50 -1.97 -7.88 -6.50
CA ARG A 50 -2.85 -8.14 -7.62
C ARG A 50 -4.30 -7.81 -7.29
N ASP A 51 -4.76 -8.24 -6.12
CA ASP A 51 -6.14 -8.02 -5.68
C ASP A 51 -6.44 -6.53 -5.53
N GLU A 52 -5.47 -5.76 -5.05
CA GLU A 52 -5.62 -4.31 -4.88
C GLU A 52 -5.36 -3.54 -6.17
N GLY A 53 -4.89 -4.22 -7.20
CA GLY A 53 -4.61 -3.57 -8.48
C GLY A 53 -3.46 -2.58 -8.42
N LEU A 54 -2.46 -2.87 -7.61
CA LEU A 54 -1.32 -1.96 -7.40
C LEU A 54 -0.44 -1.97 -8.65
N ASN A 55 -0.59 -0.97 -9.49
CA ASN A 55 0.21 -0.84 -10.70
C ASN A 55 0.95 0.50 -10.69
N GLN A 56 1.93 0.64 -11.59
CA GLN A 56 2.79 1.81 -11.63
C GLN A 56 2.10 3.05 -12.15
N PHE A 57 0.95 2.90 -12.78
CA PHE A 57 0.24 4.04 -13.37
C PHE A 57 -0.55 4.81 -12.32
N ARG A 58 -1.11 4.11 -11.34
CA ARG A 58 -1.98 4.71 -10.34
C ARG A 58 -1.34 4.77 -8.95
N PHE A 59 -0.34 3.95 -8.70
CA PHE A 59 0.24 3.79 -7.37
C PHE A 59 1.74 4.02 -7.41
N ASN A 60 2.24 4.65 -6.37
CA ASN A 60 3.67 4.77 -6.12
C ASN A 60 4.01 3.81 -4.99
N VAL A 61 4.54 2.64 -5.35
CA VAL A 61 4.83 1.59 -4.38
C VAL A 61 6.27 1.73 -3.90
N VAL A 62 6.44 1.87 -2.60
CA VAL A 62 7.75 2.05 -1.97
C VAL A 62 7.97 0.89 -1.00
N PHE A 63 9.10 0.22 -1.12
CA PHE A 63 9.50 -0.85 -0.20
C PHE A 63 10.40 -0.25 0.87
N GLN A 64 10.05 -0.50 2.10
CA GLN A 64 10.78 0.04 3.25
C GLN A 64 11.62 -1.03 3.93
#